data_3d4199d2133fb67000ac07cafe236703
#
_entry.id   3d4199d2133fb67000ac07cafe236703
#
_cell.length_a   1.000
_cell.length_b   1.000
_cell.length_c   1.000
_cell.angle_alpha   90.00
_cell.angle_beta   90.00
_cell.angle_gamma   90.00
#
_symmetry.space_group_name_H-M   'P 1'
#
loop_
_entity.id
_entity.type
_entity.pdbx_description
1 polymer ?
#
loop_
_entity_poly.entity_id
_entity_poly.type
_entity_poly.pdbx_seq_one_letter_code
_entity_poly.pdbx_strand_id
1 'polypeptide(L)'
;MERYVSDVMEIEKIPKAMRDTVCEEMQHGVEVSNLAVLIAKELNEKEEFCRNIEIAGILHDIGKLKLMKYLYSQDGLIVEQMKYVRQHTAQSYEMMRDAGYDEILANAVFHHHENFDGSGYPDNLRGEDIPYMARILRVCDGFIALTSKRVYRNAFDPKSALEIMIDEVGDYDMHVFLAFQRVVHRDVFQEGIASLKEIRDERQLEPLKLFVKEMQHTGN
;
A
#
# COMPACT_ATOMS: atom_id res chain seq x y z
N MET A 1 -2.25 -9.06 -12.92
CA MET A 1 -3.09 -7.88 -12.72
C MET A 1 -3.74 -7.40 -14.03
N GLU A 2 -2.99 -7.14 -15.10
CA GLU A 2 -3.52 -6.69 -16.41
C GLU A 2 -4.68 -7.55 -16.92
N ARG A 3 -4.57 -8.88 -16.83
CA ARG A 3 -5.63 -9.80 -17.27
C ARG A 3 -6.90 -9.66 -16.40
N TYR A 4 -6.76 -9.53 -15.08
CA TYR A 4 -7.90 -9.30 -14.18
C TYR A 4 -8.60 -7.98 -14.49
N VAL A 5 -7.82 -6.90 -14.67
CA VAL A 5 -8.36 -5.60 -15.04
C VAL A 5 -9.05 -5.66 -16.40
N SER A 6 -8.48 -6.38 -17.39
CA SER A 6 -9.09 -6.52 -18.72
C SER A 6 -10.41 -7.30 -18.70
N ASP A 7 -10.52 -8.29 -17.81
CA ASP A 7 -11.72 -9.15 -17.74
C ASP A 7 -12.88 -8.50 -16.98
N VAL A 8 -12.59 -7.55 -16.09
CA VAL A 8 -13.58 -6.90 -15.21
C VAL A 8 -14.05 -5.54 -15.72
N MET A 9 -13.29 -4.90 -16.63
CA MET A 9 -13.56 -3.54 -17.10
C MET A 9 -14.02 -3.50 -18.56
N GLU A 10 -15.05 -2.71 -18.86
CA GLU A 10 -15.28 -2.18 -20.21
C GLU A 10 -14.19 -1.11 -20.51
N ILE A 11 -12.97 -1.57 -20.77
CA ILE A 11 -11.72 -0.82 -20.74
C ILE A 11 -11.54 0.14 -21.91
N GLU A 12 -12.33 0.00 -22.97
CA GLU A 12 -12.10 0.73 -24.23
C GLU A 12 -12.17 2.26 -24.11
N LYS A 13 -12.79 2.78 -23.03
CA LYS A 13 -12.98 4.22 -22.83
C LYS A 13 -11.91 4.90 -21.99
N ILE A 14 -11.02 4.15 -21.33
CA ILE A 14 -10.03 4.71 -20.39
C ILE A 14 -8.66 4.82 -21.06
N PRO A 15 -7.96 5.97 -20.99
CA PRO A 15 -6.63 6.13 -21.56
C PRO A 15 -5.64 5.08 -21.06
N LYS A 16 -4.80 4.54 -21.95
CA LYS A 16 -3.84 3.47 -21.63
C LYS A 16 -2.97 3.82 -20.43
N ALA A 17 -2.41 5.02 -20.39
CA ALA A 17 -1.55 5.47 -19.30
C ALA A 17 -2.25 5.41 -17.94
N MET A 18 -3.54 5.75 -17.87
CA MET A 18 -4.32 5.66 -16.64
C MET A 18 -4.55 4.20 -16.22
N ARG A 19 -4.83 3.32 -17.18
CA ARG A 19 -4.97 1.87 -16.89
C ARG A 19 -3.68 1.29 -16.35
N ASP A 20 -2.55 1.58 -17.00
CA ASP A 20 -1.23 1.11 -16.58
C ASP A 20 -0.94 1.53 -15.13
N THR A 21 -1.20 2.80 -14.78
CA THR A 21 -1.02 3.30 -13.41
C THR A 21 -1.92 2.58 -12.41
N VAL A 22 -3.20 2.36 -12.74
CA VAL A 22 -4.09 1.64 -11.81
C VAL A 22 -3.65 0.20 -11.63
N CYS A 23 -3.21 -0.47 -12.70
CA CYS A 23 -2.64 -1.81 -12.58
C CYS A 23 -1.40 -1.83 -11.67
N GLU A 24 -0.55 -0.80 -11.75
CA GLU A 24 0.62 -0.65 -10.88
C GLU A 24 0.22 -0.45 -9.41
N GLU A 25 -0.75 0.44 -9.13
CA GLU A 25 -1.23 0.66 -7.75
C GLU A 25 -1.94 -0.58 -7.18
N MET A 26 -2.77 -1.28 -7.97
CA MET A 26 -3.39 -2.55 -7.56
C MET A 26 -2.32 -3.61 -7.27
N GLN A 27 -1.29 -3.72 -8.12
CA GLN A 27 -0.19 -4.67 -7.92
C GLN A 27 0.59 -4.34 -6.66
N HIS A 28 0.90 -3.07 -6.44
CA HIS A 28 1.55 -2.59 -5.22
C HIS A 28 0.72 -2.95 -3.97
N GLY A 29 -0.59 -2.71 -4.00
CA GLY A 29 -1.49 -3.08 -2.90
C GLY A 29 -1.47 -4.58 -2.59
N VAL A 30 -1.44 -5.44 -3.61
CA VAL A 30 -1.32 -6.90 -3.43
C VAL A 30 0.02 -7.27 -2.78
N GLU A 31 1.13 -6.67 -3.22
CA GLU A 31 2.45 -6.93 -2.65
C GLU A 31 2.54 -6.51 -1.17
N VAL A 32 2.03 -5.31 -0.84
CA VAL A 32 1.95 -4.81 0.54
C VAL A 32 1.07 -5.71 1.40
N SER A 33 -0.09 -6.09 0.90
CA SER A 33 -1.04 -7.00 1.57
C SER A 33 -0.40 -8.35 1.89
N ASN A 34 0.22 -8.98 0.91
CA ASN A 34 0.87 -10.29 1.09
C ASN A 34 1.96 -10.26 2.15
N LEU A 35 2.79 -9.20 2.14
CA LEU A 35 3.83 -9.02 3.15
C LEU A 35 3.23 -8.75 4.54
N ALA A 36 2.20 -7.91 4.61
CA ALA A 36 1.52 -7.58 5.86
C ALA A 36 0.88 -8.80 6.53
N VAL A 37 0.25 -9.68 5.75
CA VAL A 37 -0.30 -10.96 6.25
C VAL A 37 0.81 -11.89 6.77
N LEU A 38 1.96 -11.97 6.10
CA LEU A 38 3.09 -12.76 6.58
C LEU A 38 3.62 -12.23 7.92
N ILE A 39 3.73 -10.90 8.07
CA ILE A 39 4.14 -10.27 9.33
C ILE A 39 3.10 -10.50 10.43
N ALA A 40 1.81 -10.33 10.13
CA ALA A 40 0.74 -10.57 11.11
C ALA A 40 0.77 -12.03 11.62
N LYS A 41 0.99 -12.99 10.74
CA LYS A 41 1.15 -14.42 11.12
C LYS A 41 2.41 -14.65 11.96
N GLU A 42 3.53 -14.02 11.63
CA GLU A 42 4.77 -14.09 12.41
C GLU A 42 4.59 -13.50 13.82
N LEU A 43 3.71 -12.49 13.96
CA LEU A 43 3.31 -11.88 15.23
C LEU A 43 2.25 -12.68 15.98
N ASN A 44 1.82 -13.84 15.44
CA ASN A 44 0.77 -14.72 15.97
C ASN A 44 -0.61 -14.02 16.09
N GLU A 45 -0.90 -13.11 15.17
CA GLU A 45 -2.20 -12.44 15.11
C GLU A 45 -3.30 -13.40 14.67
N LYS A 46 -4.53 -13.11 15.15
CA LYS A 46 -5.71 -13.92 14.83
C LYS A 46 -6.07 -13.82 13.35
N GLU A 47 -6.74 -14.83 12.85
CA GLU A 47 -7.18 -14.90 11.44
C GLU A 47 -8.04 -13.70 11.02
N GLU A 48 -8.86 -13.16 11.92
CA GLU A 48 -9.64 -11.95 11.67
C GLU A 48 -8.75 -10.73 11.44
N PHE A 49 -7.69 -10.55 12.25
CA PHE A 49 -6.71 -9.50 12.06
C PHE A 49 -5.97 -9.68 10.73
N CYS A 50 -5.57 -10.92 10.40
CA CYS A 50 -4.90 -11.22 9.13
C CYS A 50 -5.79 -10.85 7.92
N ARG A 51 -7.10 -11.11 7.98
CA ARG A 51 -8.04 -10.69 6.93
C ARG A 51 -8.17 -9.17 6.85
N ASN A 52 -8.25 -8.51 7.98
CA ASN A 52 -8.39 -7.06 8.03
C ASN A 52 -7.16 -6.35 7.46
N ILE A 53 -5.95 -6.79 7.84
CA ILE A 53 -4.72 -6.19 7.31
C ILE A 53 -4.49 -6.54 5.83
N GLU A 54 -5.00 -7.67 5.35
CA GLU A 54 -5.01 -8.02 3.93
C GLU A 54 -5.81 -6.97 3.13
N ILE A 55 -7.02 -6.65 3.57
CA ILE A 55 -7.88 -5.64 2.93
C ILE A 55 -7.22 -4.26 3.01
N ALA A 56 -6.74 -3.88 4.20
CA ALA A 56 -6.09 -2.59 4.41
C ALA A 56 -4.83 -2.44 3.52
N GLY A 57 -4.02 -3.49 3.38
CA GLY A 57 -2.85 -3.51 2.52
C GLY A 57 -3.19 -3.34 1.04
N ILE A 58 -4.27 -3.97 0.55
CA ILE A 58 -4.72 -3.80 -0.84
C ILE A 58 -5.19 -2.36 -1.09
N LEU A 59 -5.90 -1.74 -0.14
CA LEU A 59 -6.60 -0.47 -0.33
C LEU A 59 -5.85 0.75 0.20
N HIS A 60 -4.66 0.61 0.82
CA HIS A 60 -4.00 1.73 1.52
C HIS A 60 -3.80 2.95 0.61
N ASP A 61 -3.53 2.73 -0.65
CA ASP A 61 -3.21 3.75 -1.65
C ASP A 61 -4.35 4.07 -2.63
N ILE A 62 -5.56 3.52 -2.43
CA ILE A 62 -6.68 3.70 -3.38
C ILE A 62 -7.02 5.18 -3.63
N GLY A 63 -6.80 6.05 -2.64
CA GLY A 63 -7.03 7.49 -2.76
C GLY A 63 -6.17 8.18 -3.81
N LYS A 64 -5.06 7.58 -4.25
CA LYS A 64 -4.26 8.09 -5.36
C LYS A 64 -5.07 8.18 -6.65
N LEU A 65 -6.10 7.35 -6.84
CA LEU A 65 -6.98 7.40 -8.01
C LEU A 65 -7.69 8.75 -8.14
N LYS A 66 -8.18 9.33 -7.02
CA LYS A 66 -8.81 10.65 -7.03
C LYS A 66 -7.83 11.78 -7.36
N LEU A 67 -6.55 11.55 -7.09
CA LEU A 67 -5.48 12.53 -7.30
C LEU A 67 -4.80 12.42 -8.67
N MET A 68 -5.08 11.36 -9.45
CA MET A 68 -4.39 11.08 -10.71
C MET A 68 -4.41 12.27 -11.67
N LYS A 69 -5.53 12.96 -11.83
CA LYS A 69 -5.63 14.15 -12.70
C LYS A 69 -4.69 15.30 -12.31
N TYR A 70 -4.35 15.40 -11.02
CA TYR A 70 -3.41 16.41 -10.51
C TYR A 70 -1.97 15.93 -10.58
N LEU A 71 -1.72 14.63 -10.37
CA LEU A 71 -0.38 14.03 -10.41
C LEU A 71 0.18 13.98 -11.82
N TYR A 72 -0.70 13.89 -12.84
CA TYR A 72 -0.30 13.83 -14.26
C TYR A 72 -0.46 15.16 -15.00
N SER A 73 -0.89 16.26 -14.34
CA SER A 73 -0.84 17.59 -14.93
C SER A 73 0.62 18.03 -15.08
N GLN A 74 1.03 18.38 -16.31
CA GLN A 74 2.42 18.71 -16.64
C GLN A 74 2.94 20.02 -16.05
N ASP A 75 2.09 20.82 -15.42
CA ASP A 75 2.38 22.21 -15.03
C ASP A 75 2.58 22.44 -13.52
N GLY A 76 2.62 21.37 -12.70
CA GLY A 76 2.76 21.49 -11.24
C GLY A 76 4.21 21.53 -10.77
N LEU A 77 4.53 22.43 -9.82
CA LEU A 77 5.79 22.40 -9.09
C LEU A 77 5.86 21.12 -8.24
N ILE A 78 7.06 20.51 -8.13
CA ILE A 78 7.28 19.26 -7.36
C ILE A 78 6.74 19.36 -5.92
N VAL A 79 6.88 20.52 -5.28
CA VAL A 79 6.40 20.76 -3.91
C VAL A 79 4.87 20.70 -3.82
N GLU A 80 4.16 21.24 -4.81
CA GLU A 80 2.70 21.17 -4.87
C GLU A 80 2.25 19.73 -5.13
N GLN A 81 2.91 19.00 -6.03
CA GLN A 81 2.64 17.59 -6.27
C GLN A 81 2.82 16.76 -5.00
N MET A 82 3.89 16.96 -4.22
CA MET A 82 4.09 16.28 -2.94
C MET A 82 2.98 16.59 -1.91
N LYS A 83 2.50 17.83 -1.87
CA LYS A 83 1.37 18.19 -1.00
C LYS A 83 0.09 17.46 -1.41
N TYR A 84 -0.16 17.33 -2.72
CA TYR A 84 -1.30 16.56 -3.22
C TYR A 84 -1.12 15.06 -2.94
N VAL A 85 0.10 14.52 -3.13
CA VAL A 85 0.36 13.10 -2.81
C VAL A 85 -0.01 12.77 -1.37
N ARG A 86 0.33 13.61 -0.39
CA ARG A 86 -0.03 13.38 1.01
C ARG A 86 -1.53 13.32 1.28
N GLN A 87 -2.37 13.89 0.40
CA GLN A 87 -3.84 13.84 0.55
C GLN A 87 -4.41 12.44 0.23
N HIS A 88 -3.63 11.52 -0.40
CA HIS A 88 -4.16 10.21 -0.72
C HIS A 88 -4.60 9.44 0.51
N THR A 89 -3.96 9.62 1.67
CA THR A 89 -4.35 8.94 2.91
C THR A 89 -5.77 9.32 3.34
N ALA A 90 -6.10 10.62 3.32
CA ALA A 90 -7.46 11.10 3.60
C ALA A 90 -8.46 10.61 2.55
N GLN A 91 -8.07 10.65 1.26
CA GLN A 91 -8.94 10.15 0.19
C GLN A 91 -9.16 8.64 0.28
N SER A 92 -8.13 7.86 0.65
CA SER A 92 -8.28 6.41 0.87
C SER A 92 -9.23 6.13 2.04
N TYR A 93 -9.08 6.86 3.14
CA TYR A 93 -9.99 6.77 4.29
C TYR A 93 -11.45 7.02 3.90
N GLU A 94 -11.73 8.15 3.22
CA GLU A 94 -13.08 8.50 2.77
C GLU A 94 -13.64 7.43 1.84
N MET A 95 -12.88 6.97 0.85
CA MET A 95 -13.31 5.94 -0.10
C MET A 95 -13.64 4.62 0.59
N MET A 96 -12.84 4.21 1.58
CA MET A 96 -13.13 3.00 2.37
C MET A 96 -14.40 3.15 3.20
N ARG A 97 -14.62 4.31 3.83
CA ARG A 97 -15.84 4.60 4.59
C ARG A 97 -17.08 4.60 3.70
N ASP A 98 -17.00 5.23 2.53
CA ASP A 98 -18.09 5.27 1.54
C ASP A 98 -18.41 3.87 0.99
N ALA A 99 -17.41 3.00 0.90
CA ALA A 99 -17.57 1.60 0.50
C ALA A 99 -18.09 0.68 1.64
N GLY A 100 -18.26 1.22 2.86
CA GLY A 100 -18.81 0.49 4.01
C GLY A 100 -17.79 -0.35 4.80
N TYR A 101 -16.49 -0.10 4.61
CA TYR A 101 -15.47 -0.74 5.44
C TYR A 101 -15.48 -0.20 6.88
N ASP A 102 -15.04 -1.06 7.81
CA ASP A 102 -14.95 -0.72 9.23
C ASP A 102 -14.00 0.45 9.50
N GLU A 103 -14.34 1.25 10.51
CA GLU A 103 -13.54 2.39 10.98
C GLU A 103 -12.09 2.00 11.31
N ILE A 104 -11.88 0.81 11.87
CA ILE A 104 -10.55 0.31 12.24
C ILE A 104 -9.66 0.15 11.01
N LEU A 105 -10.22 -0.38 9.90
CA LEU A 105 -9.49 -0.53 8.64
C LEU A 105 -9.21 0.83 8.01
N ALA A 106 -10.23 1.69 7.96
CA ALA A 106 -10.10 3.03 7.39
C ALA A 106 -9.04 3.87 8.13
N ASN A 107 -9.03 3.81 9.48
CA ASN A 107 -8.01 4.48 10.30
C ASN A 107 -6.61 3.90 10.09
N ALA A 108 -6.47 2.60 9.90
CA ALA A 108 -5.17 2.00 9.58
C ALA A 108 -4.63 2.54 8.25
N VAL A 109 -5.49 2.67 7.26
CA VAL A 109 -5.15 3.24 5.94
C VAL A 109 -4.87 4.75 6.04
N PHE A 110 -5.63 5.49 6.85
CA PHE A 110 -5.39 6.92 7.04
C PHE A 110 -3.99 7.23 7.60
N HIS A 111 -3.49 6.38 8.53
CA HIS A 111 -2.25 6.61 9.27
C HIS A 111 -1.06 5.77 8.78
N HIS A 112 -1.13 5.11 7.61
CA HIS A 112 -0.06 4.21 7.16
C HIS A 112 1.26 4.91 6.82
N HIS A 113 1.28 6.24 6.76
CA HIS A 113 2.49 7.06 6.62
C HIS A 113 2.94 7.75 7.92
N GLU A 114 2.35 7.39 9.06
CA GLU A 114 2.91 7.82 10.33
C GLU A 114 4.21 7.08 10.63
N ASN A 115 5.21 7.81 11.12
CA ASN A 115 6.47 7.27 11.59
C ASN A 115 6.42 7.09 13.11
N PHE A 116 7.00 6.02 13.62
CA PHE A 116 6.95 5.69 15.04
C PHE A 116 7.56 6.78 15.93
N ASP A 117 8.52 7.56 15.40
CA ASP A 117 9.14 8.71 16.06
C ASP A 117 8.28 9.99 16.03
N GLY A 118 7.15 10.00 15.31
CA GLY A 118 6.24 11.14 15.17
C GLY A 118 6.59 12.10 14.03
N SER A 119 7.55 11.76 13.17
CA SER A 119 7.94 12.59 12.00
C SER A 119 7.04 12.37 10.78
N GLY A 120 6.09 11.42 10.85
CA GLY A 120 5.19 11.02 9.78
C GLY A 120 4.04 11.98 9.51
N TYR A 121 3.01 11.50 8.82
CA TYR A 121 1.78 12.24 8.51
C TYR A 121 0.59 11.27 8.40
N PRO A 122 -0.69 11.72 8.51
CA PRO A 122 -1.14 13.14 8.48
C PRO A 122 -1.14 13.85 9.84
N ASP A 123 -1.23 13.13 10.96
CA ASP A 123 -1.51 13.71 12.27
C ASP A 123 -0.27 13.80 13.17
N ASN A 124 0.90 13.33 12.69
CA ASN A 124 2.15 13.24 13.42
C ASN A 124 2.02 12.44 14.73
N LEU A 125 1.26 11.35 14.66
CA LEU A 125 1.11 10.41 15.78
C LEU A 125 2.46 9.78 16.11
N ARG A 126 2.63 9.39 17.39
CA ARG A 126 3.90 8.83 17.87
C ARG A 126 3.70 7.53 18.63
N GLY A 127 4.59 6.58 18.40
CA GLY A 127 4.63 5.35 19.17
C GLY A 127 3.33 4.55 19.03
N GLU A 128 2.75 4.15 20.16
CA GLU A 128 1.54 3.34 20.20
C GLU A 128 0.24 4.11 19.94
N ASP A 129 0.28 5.44 19.84
CA ASP A 129 -0.86 6.23 19.38
C ASP A 129 -1.18 5.96 17.91
N ILE A 130 -0.20 5.47 17.14
CA ILE A 130 -0.41 5.01 15.76
C ILE A 130 -1.18 3.69 15.75
N PRO A 131 -2.29 3.56 15.01
CA PRO A 131 -3.01 2.31 14.89
C PRO A 131 -2.09 1.13 14.55
N TYR A 132 -2.25 -0.01 15.24
CA TYR A 132 -1.31 -1.14 15.10
C TYR A 132 -1.19 -1.66 13.66
N MET A 133 -2.32 -1.77 12.93
CA MET A 133 -2.27 -2.14 11.52
C MET A 133 -1.50 -1.11 10.68
N ALA A 134 -1.61 0.19 10.99
CA ALA A 134 -0.87 1.23 10.28
C ALA A 134 0.65 1.08 10.46
N ARG A 135 1.11 0.72 11.68
CA ARG A 135 2.53 0.43 11.95
C ARG A 135 3.05 -0.74 11.11
N ILE A 136 2.23 -1.78 10.90
CA ILE A 136 2.59 -2.91 10.02
C ILE A 136 2.60 -2.46 8.55
N LEU A 137 1.58 -1.72 8.10
CA LEU A 137 1.52 -1.19 6.73
C LEU A 137 2.71 -0.30 6.42
N ARG A 138 3.14 0.56 7.37
CA ARG A 138 4.30 1.46 7.21
C ARG A 138 5.58 0.70 6.86
N VAL A 139 5.84 -0.42 7.54
CA VAL A 139 7.00 -1.28 7.25
C VAL A 139 6.86 -1.94 5.89
N CYS A 140 5.68 -2.48 5.58
CA CYS A 140 5.43 -3.18 4.33
C CYS A 140 5.54 -2.26 3.12
N ASP A 141 4.87 -1.09 3.17
CA ASP A 141 4.91 -0.10 2.10
C ASP A 141 6.33 0.39 1.85
N GLY A 142 7.10 0.73 2.90
CA GLY A 142 8.49 1.13 2.78
C GLY A 142 9.35 0.09 2.05
N PHE A 143 9.24 -1.18 2.42
CA PHE A 143 10.00 -2.26 1.79
C PHE A 143 9.59 -2.49 0.32
N ILE A 144 8.29 -2.59 0.05
CA ILE A 144 7.78 -2.80 -1.31
C ILE A 144 8.11 -1.60 -2.19
N ALA A 145 7.99 -0.37 -1.66
CA ALA A 145 8.39 0.84 -2.39
C ALA A 145 9.88 0.81 -2.78
N LEU A 146 10.78 0.38 -1.90
CA LEU A 146 12.21 0.27 -2.18
C LEU A 146 12.51 -0.83 -3.22
N THR A 147 11.83 -1.95 -3.16
CA THR A 147 12.06 -3.11 -4.02
C THR A 147 11.27 -3.08 -5.34
N SER A 148 10.45 -2.06 -5.55
CA SER A 148 9.74 -1.81 -6.81
C SER A 148 10.47 -0.80 -7.68
N LYS A 149 10.37 -0.98 -9.02
CA LYS A 149 10.86 -0.01 -9.98
C LYS A 149 9.98 1.24 -9.95
N ARG A 150 10.58 2.42 -9.91
CA ARG A 150 9.90 3.71 -10.00
C ARG A 150 10.38 4.45 -11.24
N VAL A 151 9.62 5.44 -11.70
CA VAL A 151 9.97 6.25 -12.91
C VAL A 151 11.36 6.87 -12.79
N TYR A 152 11.76 7.27 -11.60
CA TYR A 152 13.02 7.97 -11.31
C TYR A 152 14.11 7.08 -10.67
N ARG A 153 13.84 5.78 -10.44
CA ARG A 153 14.77 4.89 -9.72
C ARG A 153 14.52 3.41 -10.08
N ASN A 154 15.59 2.66 -10.27
CA ASN A 154 15.53 1.20 -10.34
C ASN A 154 15.14 0.59 -8.98
N ALA A 155 14.58 -0.62 -8.99
CA ALA A 155 14.36 -1.39 -7.79
C ALA A 155 15.69 -1.70 -7.09
N PHE A 156 15.73 -1.57 -5.76
CA PHE A 156 16.79 -2.16 -4.97
C PHE A 156 16.56 -3.67 -4.85
N ASP A 157 17.65 -4.43 -4.74
CA ASP A 157 17.51 -5.80 -4.30
C ASP A 157 17.03 -5.87 -2.84
N PRO A 158 16.39 -6.97 -2.40
CA PRO A 158 15.79 -7.06 -1.07
C PRO A 158 16.77 -6.84 0.08
N LYS A 159 18.05 -7.21 -0.09
CA LYS A 159 19.06 -7.02 0.94
C LYS A 159 19.42 -5.53 1.09
N SER A 160 19.69 -4.87 -0.02
CA SER A 160 19.96 -3.41 -0.02
C SER A 160 18.76 -2.61 0.51
N ALA A 161 17.54 -3.01 0.17
CA ALA A 161 16.33 -2.40 0.74
C ALA A 161 16.26 -2.54 2.27
N LEU A 162 16.57 -3.74 2.78
CA LEU A 162 16.60 -3.98 4.23
C LEU A 162 17.69 -3.15 4.92
N GLU A 163 18.88 -3.01 4.33
CA GLU A 163 19.97 -2.18 4.87
C GLU A 163 19.52 -0.70 4.99
N ILE A 164 18.85 -0.15 3.96
CA ILE A 164 18.29 1.21 4.00
C ILE A 164 17.28 1.34 5.15
N MET A 165 16.37 0.38 5.30
CA MET A 165 15.35 0.44 6.36
C MET A 165 15.95 0.29 7.78
N ILE A 166 17.09 -0.39 7.93
CA ILE A 166 17.82 -0.45 9.20
C ILE A 166 18.39 0.93 9.57
N ASP A 167 18.89 1.68 8.60
CA ASP A 167 19.38 3.04 8.84
C ASP A 167 18.24 4.00 9.25
N GLU A 168 17.01 3.71 8.81
CA GLU A 168 15.79 4.48 9.12
C GLU A 168 14.95 3.81 10.23
N VAL A 169 15.54 2.96 11.06
CA VAL A 169 14.78 2.11 12.00
C VAL A 169 13.92 2.88 13.01
N GLY A 170 14.24 4.15 13.27
CA GLY A 170 13.44 5.06 14.12
C GLY A 170 12.04 5.32 13.59
N ASP A 171 11.82 5.17 12.28
CA ASP A 171 10.53 5.35 11.62
C ASP A 171 9.55 4.19 11.91
N TYR A 172 10.05 3.05 12.38
CA TYR A 172 9.29 1.81 12.50
C TYR A 172 9.08 1.38 13.95
N ASP A 173 7.93 0.76 14.22
CA ASP A 173 7.73 0.00 15.45
C ASP A 173 8.73 -1.17 15.50
N MET A 174 9.61 -1.18 16.49
CA MET A 174 10.67 -2.18 16.61
C MET A 174 10.13 -3.61 16.70
N HIS A 175 8.99 -3.82 17.37
CA HIS A 175 8.38 -5.15 17.47
C HIS A 175 7.93 -5.66 16.09
N VAL A 176 7.28 -4.80 15.32
CA VAL A 176 6.87 -5.07 13.93
C VAL A 176 8.09 -5.26 13.04
N PHE A 177 9.08 -4.39 13.16
CA PHE A 177 10.28 -4.43 12.33
C PHE A 177 11.09 -5.72 12.51
N LEU A 178 11.21 -6.23 13.75
CA LEU A 178 11.86 -7.52 14.01
C LEU A 178 11.07 -8.70 13.42
N ALA A 179 9.74 -8.67 13.44
CA ALA A 179 8.92 -9.68 12.77
C ALA A 179 9.10 -9.62 11.25
N PHE A 180 9.09 -8.40 10.68
CA PHE A 180 9.38 -8.17 9.27
C PHE A 180 10.75 -8.73 8.86
N GLN A 181 11.81 -8.47 9.62
CA GLN A 181 13.14 -9.02 9.31
C GLN A 181 13.12 -10.56 9.26
N ARG A 182 12.46 -11.24 10.23
CA ARG A 182 12.32 -12.69 10.22
C ARG A 182 11.60 -13.21 8.97
N VAL A 183 10.51 -12.54 8.58
CA VAL A 183 9.75 -12.87 7.37
C VAL A 183 10.61 -12.69 6.12
N VAL A 184 11.30 -11.55 5.97
CA VAL A 184 12.16 -11.30 4.80
C VAL A 184 13.27 -12.33 4.68
N HIS A 185 13.93 -12.69 5.78
CA HIS A 185 14.99 -13.69 5.76
C HIS A 185 14.47 -15.10 5.44
N ARG A 186 13.31 -15.49 5.96
CA ARG A 186 12.74 -16.82 5.77
C ARG A 186 12.07 -16.97 4.40
N ASP A 187 11.23 -16.01 4.03
CA ASP A 187 10.33 -16.15 2.90
C ASP A 187 10.87 -15.41 1.65
N VAL A 188 11.18 -14.11 1.78
CA VAL A 188 11.55 -13.29 0.63
C VAL A 188 12.94 -13.63 0.08
N PHE A 189 13.93 -13.88 0.93
CA PHE A 189 15.27 -14.22 0.46
C PHE A 189 15.37 -15.64 -0.12
N GLN A 190 14.48 -16.55 0.28
CA GLN A 190 14.45 -17.92 -0.22
C GLN A 190 13.55 -18.10 -1.44
N GLU A 191 12.33 -17.53 -1.42
CA GLU A 191 11.35 -17.68 -2.49
C GLU A 191 11.46 -16.57 -3.54
N GLY A 192 12.11 -15.45 -3.18
CA GLY A 192 12.21 -14.25 -3.99
C GLY A 192 11.01 -13.32 -3.83
N ILE A 193 11.23 -12.03 -4.08
CA ILE A 193 10.18 -10.99 -3.97
C ILE A 193 9.00 -11.24 -4.92
N ALA A 194 9.21 -12.01 -5.99
CA ALA A 194 8.15 -12.34 -6.94
C ALA A 194 6.99 -13.11 -6.29
N SER A 195 7.25 -13.87 -5.21
CA SER A 195 6.20 -14.58 -4.46
C SER A 195 5.17 -13.64 -3.83
N LEU A 196 5.54 -12.38 -3.55
CA LEU A 196 4.62 -11.37 -3.03
C LEU A 196 3.68 -10.80 -4.10
N LYS A 197 3.96 -11.01 -5.39
CA LYS A 197 3.18 -10.46 -6.51
C LYS A 197 1.95 -11.27 -6.86
N GLU A 198 1.86 -12.48 -6.35
CA GLU A 198 0.79 -13.41 -6.69
C GLU A 198 -0.45 -13.14 -5.84
N ILE A 199 -1.62 -13.21 -6.47
CA ILE A 199 -2.89 -13.28 -5.75
C ILE A 199 -2.97 -14.67 -5.12
N ARG A 200 -2.95 -14.72 -3.80
CA ARG A 200 -2.89 -15.96 -3.01
C ARG A 200 -4.27 -16.56 -2.74
N ASP A 201 -5.31 -15.72 -2.77
CA ASP A 201 -6.68 -16.10 -2.46
C ASP A 201 -7.67 -15.27 -3.30
N GLU A 202 -8.75 -15.89 -3.77
CA GLU A 202 -9.81 -15.18 -4.51
C GLU A 202 -10.45 -14.06 -3.71
N ARG A 203 -10.40 -14.12 -2.37
CA ARG A 203 -10.89 -13.06 -1.48
C ARG A 203 -10.14 -11.74 -1.65
N GLN A 204 -8.88 -11.76 -2.09
CA GLN A 204 -8.11 -10.56 -2.41
C GLN A 204 -8.68 -9.81 -3.63
N LEU A 205 -9.48 -10.48 -4.47
CA LEU A 205 -10.11 -9.85 -5.63
C LEU A 205 -11.26 -8.91 -5.23
N GLU A 206 -11.93 -9.14 -4.09
CA GLU A 206 -13.05 -8.30 -3.66
C GLU A 206 -12.65 -6.84 -3.38
N PRO A 207 -11.61 -6.55 -2.56
CA PRO A 207 -11.14 -5.18 -2.39
C PRO A 207 -10.68 -4.53 -3.71
N LEU A 208 -10.07 -5.29 -4.62
CA LEU A 208 -9.62 -4.78 -5.92
C LEU A 208 -10.77 -4.29 -6.80
N LYS A 209 -12.00 -4.78 -6.62
CA LYS A 209 -13.20 -4.27 -7.32
C LYS A 209 -13.46 -2.79 -7.02
N LEU A 210 -13.04 -2.30 -5.85
CA LEU A 210 -13.20 -0.89 -5.51
C LEU A 210 -12.36 0.02 -6.42
N PHE A 211 -11.13 -0.40 -6.77
CA PHE A 211 -10.31 0.31 -7.76
C PHE A 211 -11.03 0.44 -9.12
N VAL A 212 -11.63 -0.67 -9.56
CA VAL A 212 -12.37 -0.72 -10.83
C VAL A 212 -13.58 0.21 -10.80
N LYS A 213 -14.36 0.16 -9.72
CA LYS A 213 -15.55 1.02 -9.53
C LYS A 213 -15.19 2.50 -9.55
N GLU A 214 -14.15 2.89 -8.84
CA GLU A 214 -13.71 4.29 -8.76
C GLU A 214 -13.19 4.83 -10.10
N MET A 215 -12.49 4.00 -10.88
CA MET A 215 -12.06 4.39 -12.22
C MET A 215 -13.22 4.70 -13.16
N GLN A 216 -14.32 3.94 -13.07
CA GLN A 216 -15.51 4.19 -13.89
C GLN A 216 -16.15 5.55 -13.57
N HIS A 217 -16.02 6.04 -12.33
CA HIS A 217 -16.53 7.35 -11.92
C HIS A 217 -15.60 8.51 -12.28
N THR A 218 -14.30 8.29 -12.39
CA THR A 218 -13.31 9.32 -12.75
C THR A 218 -13.18 9.54 -14.27
N GLY A 219 -13.69 8.63 -15.09
CA GLY A 219 -13.66 8.72 -16.56
C GLY A 219 -14.81 9.49 -17.19
N ASN A 220 -15.76 9.99 -16.39
CA ASN A 220 -16.84 10.89 -16.82
C ASN A 220 -16.53 12.32 -16.35
#